data_43b87aea48ecf72132054f63864c918d
#
_entry.id   43b87aea48ecf72132054f63864c918d
#
_cell.length_a   1.000
_cell.length_b   1.000
_cell.length_c   1.000
_cell.angle_alpha   90.00
_cell.angle_beta   90.00
_cell.angle_gamma   90.00
#
_symmetry.space_group_name_H-M   'P 1'
#
loop_
_entity.id
_entity.type
_entity.pdbx_description
1 polymer ?
#
loop_
_entity_poly.entity_id
_entity_poly.type
_entity_poly.pdbx_seq_one_letter_code
_entity_poly.pdbx_strand_id
1 'polypeptide(L)'
;MYKRQRWERDEFAVERTEAIQNHELRVAEQMGRKAAELSPRFVLIHTLAHILINQLVFDCGYSSASLRERLYVSDKECNSMGGLLVYTAAGDSDGTLGGLVRLAGKDELNRVLCTAIEEARWCSVDPICMETGAAGQGPNSCNLAACHACALVPETSCENFNKYLDRGLLVGTFDQPDKGFFSGMFGEV
;
A
#
# COMPACT_ATOMS: atom_id res chain seq x y z
N MET A 1 -10.03 -22.82 -0.07
CA MET A 1 -9.01 -21.82 0.31
C MET A 1 -9.35 -20.52 -0.40
N TYR A 2 -9.52 -19.42 0.33
CA TYR A 2 -9.88 -18.13 -0.28
C TYR A 2 -8.72 -17.61 -1.14
N LYS A 3 -9.01 -16.84 -2.22
CA LYS A 3 -8.01 -16.24 -3.13
C LYS A 3 -6.85 -15.58 -2.36
N ARG A 4 -7.16 -14.77 -1.34
CA ARG A 4 -6.18 -14.11 -0.48
C ARG A 4 -5.20 -15.08 0.19
N GLN A 5 -5.69 -16.12 0.85
CA GLN A 5 -4.85 -17.09 1.59
C GLN A 5 -3.90 -17.86 0.66
N ARG A 6 -4.31 -18.08 -0.59
CA ARG A 6 -3.47 -18.71 -1.59
C ARG A 6 -2.37 -17.76 -2.04
N TRP A 7 -2.73 -16.50 -2.31
CA TRP A 7 -1.80 -15.47 -2.75
C TRP A 7 -0.77 -15.11 -1.65
N GLU A 8 -1.17 -15.01 -0.38
CA GLU A 8 -0.26 -14.76 0.75
C GLU A 8 0.85 -15.82 0.89
N ARG A 9 0.68 -16.99 0.29
CA ARG A 9 1.65 -18.10 0.26
C ARG A 9 2.32 -18.28 -1.09
N ASP A 10 2.01 -17.44 -2.06
CA ASP A 10 2.68 -17.44 -3.35
C ASP A 10 4.13 -16.99 -3.15
N GLU A 11 5.07 -17.67 -3.80
CA GLU A 11 6.50 -17.39 -3.71
C GLU A 11 6.80 -15.92 -4.00
N PHE A 12 6.18 -15.34 -5.02
CA PHE A 12 6.31 -13.93 -5.36
C PHE A 12 5.98 -13.00 -4.18
N ALA A 13 4.85 -13.22 -3.50
CA ALA A 13 4.42 -12.37 -2.39
C ALA A 13 5.32 -12.54 -1.16
N VAL A 14 5.78 -13.76 -0.90
CA VAL A 14 6.68 -14.09 0.21
C VAL A 14 8.05 -13.46 -0.01
N GLU A 15 8.70 -13.69 -1.16
CA GLU A 15 10.04 -13.16 -1.46
C GLU A 15 10.10 -11.64 -1.39
N ARG A 16 9.10 -10.94 -1.94
CA ARG A 16 9.03 -9.48 -1.88
C ARG A 16 8.86 -8.97 -0.45
N THR A 17 8.05 -9.64 0.35
CA THR A 17 7.88 -9.29 1.76
C THR A 17 9.14 -9.54 2.57
N GLU A 18 9.82 -10.66 2.33
CA GLU A 18 11.10 -11.00 2.99
C GLU A 18 12.21 -10.00 2.64
N ALA A 19 12.24 -9.48 1.41
CA ALA A 19 13.16 -8.43 1.03
C ALA A 19 12.98 -7.17 1.91
N ILE A 20 11.74 -6.73 2.12
CA ILE A 20 11.41 -5.60 3.03
C ILE A 20 11.75 -5.97 4.48
N GLN A 21 11.40 -7.17 4.93
CA GLN A 21 11.67 -7.66 6.28
C GLN A 21 13.17 -7.65 6.61
N ASN A 22 14.00 -8.02 5.65
CA ASN A 22 15.47 -8.02 5.80
C ASN A 22 16.04 -6.60 5.99
N HIS A 23 15.46 -5.59 5.34
CA HIS A 23 15.82 -4.19 5.60
C HIS A 23 15.38 -3.74 6.98
N GLU A 24 14.16 -4.07 7.38
CA GLU A 24 13.64 -3.74 8.72
C GLU A 24 14.48 -4.39 9.83
N LEU A 25 14.89 -5.64 9.67
CA LEU A 25 15.75 -6.33 10.64
C LEU A 25 17.08 -5.60 10.84
N ARG A 26 17.74 -5.19 9.74
CA ARG A 26 18.99 -4.43 9.81
C ARG A 26 18.81 -3.07 10.50
N VAL A 27 17.74 -2.36 10.17
CA VAL A 27 17.44 -1.05 10.79
C VAL A 27 17.11 -1.22 12.26
N ALA A 28 16.34 -2.22 12.62
CA ALA A 28 15.96 -2.50 14.00
C ALA A 28 17.19 -2.83 14.87
N GLU A 29 18.11 -3.64 14.33
CA GLU A 29 19.39 -3.97 14.99
C GLU A 29 20.22 -2.70 15.22
N GLN A 30 20.40 -1.85 14.19
CA GLN A 30 21.14 -0.59 14.32
C GLN A 30 20.51 0.36 15.34
N MET A 31 19.19 0.35 15.47
CA MET A 31 18.45 1.20 16.40
C MET A 31 18.26 0.58 17.79
N GLY A 32 18.72 -0.65 18.02
CA GLY A 32 18.54 -1.37 19.29
C GLY A 32 17.08 -1.61 19.68
N ARG A 33 16.19 -1.78 18.70
CA ARG A 33 14.75 -2.03 18.90
C ARG A 33 14.30 -3.38 18.32
N LYS A 34 13.13 -3.85 18.75
CA LYS A 34 12.51 -5.02 18.10
C LYS A 34 12.09 -4.66 16.68
N ALA A 35 12.39 -5.54 15.71
CA ALA A 35 11.90 -5.41 14.35
C ALA A 35 10.37 -5.61 14.28
N ALA A 36 9.73 -4.89 13.37
CA ALA A 36 8.34 -5.17 13.01
C ALA A 36 8.26 -6.53 12.29
N GLU A 37 7.21 -7.28 12.57
CA GLU A 37 6.91 -8.53 11.87
C GLU A 37 6.00 -8.20 10.70
N LEU A 38 6.49 -8.41 9.48
CA LEU A 38 5.77 -8.10 8.25
C LEU A 38 5.17 -9.37 7.65
N SER A 39 4.00 -9.22 7.02
CA SER A 39 3.39 -10.27 6.22
C SER A 39 2.99 -9.72 4.85
N PRO A 40 2.83 -10.57 3.82
CA PRO A 40 2.33 -10.14 2.52
C PRO A 40 1.02 -9.37 2.62
N ARG A 41 0.12 -9.79 3.52
CA ARG A 41 -1.13 -9.09 3.81
C ARG A 41 -0.91 -7.68 4.33
N PHE A 42 0.03 -7.51 5.26
CA PHE A 42 0.31 -6.20 5.82
C PHE A 42 0.82 -5.23 4.75
N VAL A 43 1.83 -5.65 3.98
CA VAL A 43 2.41 -4.81 2.92
C VAL A 43 1.37 -4.48 1.84
N LEU A 44 0.55 -5.47 1.45
CA LEU A 44 -0.54 -5.28 0.48
C LEU A 44 -1.56 -4.23 0.96
N ILE A 45 -2.10 -4.38 2.17
CA ILE A 45 -3.14 -3.49 2.71
C ILE A 45 -2.58 -2.09 2.97
N HIS A 46 -1.35 -1.99 3.47
CA HIS A 46 -0.68 -0.73 3.69
C HIS A 46 -0.44 0.01 2.37
N THR A 47 0.08 -0.67 1.35
CA THR A 47 0.26 -0.06 0.03
C THR A 47 -1.07 0.35 -0.59
N LEU A 48 -2.11 -0.48 -0.45
CA LEU A 48 -3.48 -0.14 -0.89
C LEU A 48 -4.01 1.13 -0.19
N ALA A 49 -3.76 1.28 1.11
CA ALA A 49 -4.16 2.49 1.85
C ALA A 49 -3.49 3.74 1.27
N HIS A 50 -2.21 3.67 0.95
CA HIS A 50 -1.46 4.78 0.38
C HIS A 50 -1.96 5.20 -1.01
N ILE A 51 -2.12 4.26 -1.94
CA ILE A 51 -2.64 4.59 -3.28
C ILE A 51 -4.08 5.11 -3.21
N LEU A 52 -4.88 4.57 -2.26
CA LEU A 52 -6.24 5.05 -2.04
C LEU A 52 -6.26 6.48 -1.47
N ILE A 53 -5.38 6.81 -0.51
CA ILE A 53 -5.24 8.20 -0.01
C ILE A 53 -4.90 9.14 -1.16
N ASN A 54 -3.93 8.81 -2.00
CA ASN A 54 -3.54 9.64 -3.14
C ASN A 54 -4.72 9.85 -4.12
N GLN A 55 -5.50 8.80 -4.41
CA GLN A 55 -6.69 8.90 -5.25
C GLN A 55 -7.79 9.75 -4.60
N LEU A 56 -8.03 9.59 -3.31
CA LEU A 56 -9.03 10.37 -2.57
C LEU A 56 -8.68 11.85 -2.49
N VAL A 57 -7.39 12.17 -2.33
CA VAL A 57 -6.89 13.55 -2.40
C VAL A 57 -7.25 14.18 -3.74
N PHE A 58 -7.02 13.45 -4.83
CA PHE A 58 -7.35 13.90 -6.18
C PHE A 58 -8.86 14.07 -6.39
N ASP A 59 -9.67 13.05 -6.04
CA ASP A 59 -11.11 13.03 -6.29
C ASP A 59 -11.91 13.99 -5.39
N CYS A 60 -11.43 14.23 -4.17
CA CYS A 60 -12.13 15.05 -3.17
C CYS A 60 -11.56 16.46 -3.00
N GLY A 61 -10.35 16.72 -3.54
CA GLY A 61 -9.69 18.01 -3.36
C GLY A 61 -9.18 18.25 -1.92
N TYR A 62 -8.97 17.19 -1.13
CA TYR A 62 -8.34 17.34 0.18
C TYR A 62 -6.84 17.64 0.05
N SER A 63 -6.29 18.35 1.03
CA SER A 63 -4.85 18.34 1.23
C SER A 63 -4.37 16.91 1.56
N SER A 64 -3.26 16.47 1.00
CA SER A 64 -2.71 15.14 1.29
C SER A 64 -2.45 14.91 2.78
N ALA A 65 -2.12 15.98 3.53
CA ALA A 65 -1.92 15.93 4.97
C ALA A 65 -3.22 15.86 5.79
N SER A 66 -4.38 16.07 5.16
CA SER A 66 -5.70 16.03 5.83
C SER A 66 -6.22 14.62 6.02
N LEU A 67 -5.75 13.66 5.23
CA LEU A 67 -6.15 12.27 5.32
C LEU A 67 -5.14 11.46 6.12
N ARG A 68 -5.64 10.50 6.87
CA ARG A 68 -4.83 9.54 7.64
C ARG A 68 -5.33 8.13 7.43
N GLU A 69 -4.42 7.19 7.52
CA GLU A 69 -4.75 5.78 7.56
C GLU A 69 -4.80 5.23 8.99
N ARG A 70 -5.53 4.14 9.14
CA ARG A 70 -5.45 3.21 10.24
C ARG A 70 -5.51 1.79 9.70
N LEU A 71 -4.51 0.97 10.04
CA LEU A 71 -4.41 -0.40 9.56
C LEU A 71 -4.91 -1.38 10.61
N TYR A 72 -5.73 -2.33 10.19
CA TYR A 72 -6.25 -3.43 11.01
C TYR A 72 -5.81 -4.74 10.40
N VAL A 73 -4.58 -5.15 10.64
CA VAL A 73 -3.99 -6.35 10.06
C VAL A 73 -3.50 -7.28 11.16
N SER A 74 -3.91 -8.54 11.11
CA SER A 74 -3.44 -9.60 11.99
C SER A 74 -3.47 -10.94 11.27
N ASP A 75 -2.38 -11.69 11.38
CA ASP A 75 -2.24 -13.02 10.80
C ASP A 75 -2.50 -14.14 11.81
N LYS A 76 -2.79 -13.79 13.07
CA LYS A 76 -3.09 -14.76 14.13
C LYS A 76 -4.37 -15.52 13.81
N GLU A 77 -4.32 -16.86 13.81
CA GLU A 77 -5.46 -17.71 13.44
C GLU A 77 -6.74 -17.39 14.22
N CYS A 78 -6.61 -17.10 15.52
CA CYS A 78 -7.74 -16.78 16.38
C CYS A 78 -8.30 -15.36 16.18
N ASN A 79 -7.56 -14.47 15.50
CA ASN A 79 -7.95 -13.07 15.27
C ASN A 79 -7.39 -12.56 13.94
N SER A 80 -7.67 -13.29 12.86
CA SER A 80 -7.24 -12.89 11.51
C SER A 80 -8.02 -11.67 11.05
N MET A 81 -7.31 -10.56 10.83
CA MET A 81 -7.88 -9.31 10.34
C MET A 81 -7.19 -8.84 9.06
N GLY A 82 -7.93 -8.15 8.23
CA GLY A 82 -7.40 -7.47 7.04
C GLY A 82 -8.33 -6.36 6.64
N GLY A 83 -8.01 -5.14 7.06
CA GLY A 83 -8.80 -3.95 6.79
C GLY A 83 -7.98 -2.68 6.94
N LEU A 84 -8.48 -1.61 6.38
CA LEU A 84 -7.95 -0.26 6.52
C LEU A 84 -9.10 0.74 6.75
N LEU A 85 -8.78 1.83 7.40
CA LEU A 85 -9.64 2.99 7.55
C LEU A 85 -8.87 4.22 7.05
N VAL A 86 -9.48 4.98 6.16
CA VAL A 86 -9.01 6.32 5.80
C VAL A 86 -9.96 7.35 6.40
N TYR A 87 -9.42 8.33 7.10
CA TYR A 87 -10.22 9.34 7.81
C TYR A 87 -9.56 10.72 7.75
N THR A 88 -10.35 11.76 7.96
CA THR A 88 -9.85 13.14 8.06
C THR A 88 -9.28 13.42 9.44
N ALA A 89 -8.10 14.05 9.49
CA ALA A 89 -7.40 14.33 10.75
C ALA A 89 -8.02 15.46 11.58
N ALA A 90 -8.68 16.43 10.90
CA ALA A 90 -9.34 17.56 11.55
C ALA A 90 -10.67 17.86 10.86
N GLY A 91 -11.68 18.25 11.65
CA GLY A 91 -13.04 18.51 11.15
C GLY A 91 -13.20 19.77 10.32
N ASP A 92 -12.23 20.66 10.37
CA ASP A 92 -12.16 21.97 9.68
C ASP A 92 -11.02 22.01 8.63
N SER A 93 -10.48 20.86 8.27
CA SER A 93 -9.49 20.77 7.19
C SER A 93 -10.09 21.18 5.85
N ASP A 94 -9.31 21.88 5.04
CA ASP A 94 -9.66 22.34 3.70
C ASP A 94 -10.22 21.19 2.84
N GLY A 95 -11.51 21.25 2.59
CA GLY A 95 -12.23 20.23 1.84
C GLY A 95 -13.66 20.07 2.38
N THR A 96 -14.59 19.71 1.54
CA THR A 96 -15.95 19.50 1.99
C THR A 96 -16.03 18.21 2.82
N LEU A 97 -16.46 18.29 4.08
CA LEU A 97 -16.76 17.11 4.92
C LEU A 97 -17.63 16.07 4.21
N GLY A 98 -18.36 16.49 3.17
CA GLY A 98 -19.15 15.62 2.30
C GLY A 98 -18.34 14.83 1.25
N GLY A 99 -17.08 15.13 1.02
CA GLY A 99 -16.27 14.48 -0.02
C GLY A 99 -16.16 12.98 0.19
N LEU A 100 -15.62 12.55 1.33
CA LEU A 100 -15.51 11.12 1.69
C LEU A 100 -16.87 10.44 1.81
N VAL A 101 -17.87 11.12 2.41
CA VAL A 101 -19.23 10.57 2.56
C VAL A 101 -19.87 10.33 1.19
N ARG A 102 -19.69 11.25 0.24
CA ARG A 102 -20.18 11.07 -1.14
C ARG A 102 -19.54 9.85 -1.82
N LEU A 103 -18.25 9.66 -1.64
CA LEU A 103 -17.54 8.53 -2.23
C LEU A 103 -17.76 7.19 -1.49
N ALA A 104 -18.39 7.19 -0.33
CA ALA A 104 -18.73 5.97 0.41
C ALA A 104 -19.89 5.17 -0.23
N GLY A 105 -20.59 5.74 -1.22
CA GLY A 105 -21.56 4.99 -2.03
C GLY A 105 -20.88 3.83 -2.73
N LYS A 106 -21.55 2.66 -2.81
CA LYS A 106 -20.95 1.41 -3.31
C LYS A 106 -20.31 1.56 -4.70
N ASP A 107 -21.00 2.20 -5.61
CA ASP A 107 -20.54 2.34 -7.00
C ASP A 107 -19.36 3.34 -7.09
N GLU A 108 -19.44 4.44 -6.35
CA GLU A 108 -18.37 5.44 -6.28
C GLU A 108 -17.12 4.87 -5.60
N LEU A 109 -17.28 4.15 -4.50
CA LEU A 109 -16.14 3.50 -3.83
C LEU A 109 -15.46 2.48 -4.73
N ASN A 110 -16.23 1.67 -5.46
CA ASN A 110 -15.68 0.73 -6.43
C ASN A 110 -14.90 1.46 -7.53
N ARG A 111 -15.46 2.55 -8.08
CA ARG A 111 -14.78 3.38 -9.09
C ARG A 111 -13.44 3.90 -8.56
N VAL A 112 -13.44 4.51 -7.37
CA VAL A 112 -12.23 5.06 -6.75
C VAL A 112 -11.17 3.98 -6.53
N LEU A 113 -11.57 2.82 -6.00
CA LEU A 113 -10.66 1.68 -5.79
C LEU A 113 -10.08 1.16 -7.10
N CYS A 114 -10.92 0.96 -8.12
CA CYS A 114 -10.45 0.50 -9.44
C CYS A 114 -9.48 1.51 -10.06
N THR A 115 -9.79 2.80 -10.01
CA THR A 115 -8.91 3.85 -10.52
C THR A 115 -7.58 3.88 -9.76
N ALA A 116 -7.60 3.85 -8.42
CA ALA A 116 -6.38 3.83 -7.61
C ALA A 116 -5.47 2.65 -7.94
N ILE A 117 -6.05 1.46 -8.15
CA ILE A 117 -5.30 0.25 -8.49
C ILE A 117 -4.77 0.33 -9.93
N GLU A 118 -5.55 0.86 -10.88
CA GLU A 118 -5.11 1.06 -12.27
C GLU A 118 -3.94 2.04 -12.35
N GLU A 119 -4.04 3.18 -11.67
CA GLU A 119 -2.96 4.18 -11.60
C GLU A 119 -1.70 3.63 -10.92
N ALA A 120 -1.84 2.68 -10.00
CA ALA A 120 -0.71 2.01 -9.36
C ALA A 120 0.13 1.13 -10.32
N ARG A 121 -0.36 0.83 -11.53
CA ARG A 121 0.40 0.06 -12.55
C ARG A 121 1.57 0.84 -13.11
N TRP A 122 1.53 2.16 -13.02
CA TRP A 122 2.55 3.02 -13.59
C TRP A 122 3.13 4.01 -12.57
N CYS A 123 4.38 4.36 -12.78
CA CYS A 123 5.07 5.42 -12.06
C CYS A 123 5.98 6.19 -13.02
N SER A 124 6.05 7.50 -12.88
CA SER A 124 6.94 8.34 -13.70
C SER A 124 8.43 8.02 -13.54
N VAL A 125 8.79 7.24 -12.52
CA VAL A 125 10.16 6.78 -12.24
C VAL A 125 10.39 5.33 -12.72
N ASP A 126 9.38 4.67 -13.29
CA ASP A 126 9.56 3.34 -13.86
C ASP A 126 10.51 3.36 -15.09
N PRO A 127 11.31 2.32 -15.32
CA PRO A 127 11.33 1.02 -14.62
C PRO A 127 12.07 1.04 -13.27
N ILE A 128 12.85 2.07 -12.94
CA ILE A 128 13.71 2.11 -11.76
C ILE A 128 12.92 1.88 -10.47
N CYS A 129 11.72 2.48 -10.36
CA CYS A 129 10.88 2.31 -9.18
C CYS A 129 10.38 0.87 -9.02
N MET A 130 9.92 0.22 -10.09
CA MET A 130 9.38 -1.14 -10.04
C MET A 130 10.48 -2.18 -9.86
N GLU A 131 11.65 -1.96 -10.48
CA GLU A 131 12.77 -2.90 -10.52
C GLU A 131 13.80 -2.67 -9.39
N THR A 132 13.43 -1.94 -8.34
CA THR A 132 14.32 -1.69 -7.20
C THR A 132 14.87 -2.98 -6.57
N GLY A 133 14.11 -4.07 -6.65
CA GLY A 133 14.52 -5.39 -6.17
C GLY A 133 14.91 -5.39 -4.69
N ALA A 134 15.84 -6.27 -4.32
CA ALA A 134 16.32 -6.43 -2.95
C ALA A 134 17.12 -5.22 -2.42
N ALA A 135 17.49 -4.25 -3.26
CA ALA A 135 18.18 -3.04 -2.81
C ALA A 135 17.27 -2.15 -1.95
N GLY A 136 15.97 -2.18 -2.22
CA GLY A 136 14.97 -1.37 -1.55
C GLY A 136 15.08 0.12 -1.89
N GLN A 137 14.07 0.88 -1.54
CA GLN A 137 14.04 2.34 -1.66
C GLN A 137 13.23 2.98 -0.54
N GLY A 138 13.10 4.32 -0.58
CA GLY A 138 12.35 5.06 0.43
C GLY A 138 13.02 5.08 1.80
N PRO A 139 12.27 5.37 2.88
CA PRO A 139 12.84 5.47 4.21
C PRO A 139 13.52 4.19 4.66
N ASN A 140 14.82 4.28 4.96
CA ASN A 140 15.67 3.16 5.39
C ASN A 140 15.73 1.98 4.40
N SER A 141 15.48 2.21 3.11
CA SER A 141 15.34 1.17 2.09
C SER A 141 14.25 0.12 2.40
N CYS A 142 13.28 0.47 3.25
CA CYS A 142 12.21 -0.45 3.68
C CYS A 142 10.99 -0.46 2.74
N ASN A 143 11.14 -0.02 1.49
CA ASN A 143 10.13 -0.14 0.43
C ASN A 143 10.72 -0.89 -0.77
N LEU A 144 9.87 -1.53 -1.55
CA LEU A 144 10.22 -1.96 -2.91
C LEU A 144 9.61 -0.96 -3.90
N ALA A 145 8.71 -1.36 -4.78
CA ALA A 145 8.13 -0.51 -5.81
C ALA A 145 7.23 0.61 -5.22
N ALA A 146 7.80 1.54 -4.46
CA ALA A 146 7.08 2.64 -3.83
C ALA A 146 7.99 3.85 -3.62
N CYS A 147 7.76 4.93 -4.37
CA CYS A 147 8.50 6.18 -4.30
C CYS A 147 7.58 7.39 -4.14
N HIS A 148 8.16 8.59 -4.03
CA HIS A 148 7.41 9.85 -3.90
C HIS A 148 6.43 10.11 -5.06
N ALA A 149 6.74 9.60 -6.26
CA ALA A 149 5.90 9.82 -7.43
C ALA A 149 4.67 8.91 -7.50
N CYS A 150 4.63 7.80 -6.75
CA CYS A 150 3.55 6.83 -6.87
C CYS A 150 2.82 6.47 -5.57
N ALA A 151 3.53 6.29 -4.46
CA ALA A 151 2.90 5.68 -3.28
C ALA A 151 3.14 6.40 -1.95
N LEU A 152 4.16 7.26 -1.81
CA LEU A 152 4.39 7.94 -0.55
C LEU A 152 3.33 9.02 -0.31
N VAL A 153 2.93 9.13 0.96
CA VAL A 153 2.01 10.17 1.46
C VAL A 153 2.76 11.05 2.49
N PRO A 154 2.22 12.18 2.95
CA PRO A 154 2.80 12.92 4.07
C PRO A 154 3.00 12.00 5.28
N GLU A 155 4.13 12.14 5.98
CA GLU A 155 4.47 11.27 7.13
C GLU A 155 3.39 11.27 8.22
N THR A 156 2.67 12.38 8.38
CA THR A 156 1.56 12.51 9.32
C THR A 156 0.33 11.68 8.92
N SER A 157 0.27 11.23 7.67
CA SER A 157 -0.83 10.42 7.12
C SER A 157 -0.61 8.92 7.28
N CYS A 158 0.64 8.49 7.52
CA CYS A 158 1.04 7.09 7.57
C CYS A 158 1.46 6.66 8.99
N GLU A 159 0.92 5.54 9.48
CA GLU A 159 1.29 4.99 10.80
C GLU A 159 2.71 4.42 10.85
N ASN A 160 3.32 4.13 9.70
CA ASN A 160 4.62 3.48 9.58
C ASN A 160 5.69 4.37 8.92
N PHE A 161 5.47 5.70 8.87
CA PHE A 161 6.43 6.66 8.30
C PHE A 161 6.87 6.31 6.88
N ASN A 162 5.90 5.97 6.01
CA ASN A 162 6.12 5.61 4.61
C ASN A 162 7.07 4.41 4.39
N LYS A 163 7.13 3.47 5.33
CA LYS A 163 7.88 2.21 5.20
C LYS A 163 6.96 1.04 4.91
N TYR A 164 7.52 -0.04 4.37
CA TYR A 164 6.83 -1.32 4.12
C TYR A 164 5.77 -1.22 3.03
N LEU A 165 6.13 -0.58 1.92
CA LEU A 165 5.27 -0.36 0.76
C LEU A 165 5.82 -1.06 -0.47
N ASP A 166 4.91 -1.62 -1.29
CA ASP A 166 5.27 -2.26 -2.55
C ASP A 166 4.09 -2.36 -3.52
N ARG A 167 4.09 -1.55 -4.60
CA ARG A 167 3.10 -1.63 -5.70
C ARG A 167 3.11 -2.98 -6.39
N GLY A 168 4.27 -3.63 -6.47
CA GLY A 168 4.40 -4.94 -7.10
C GLY A 168 3.45 -5.97 -6.50
N LEU A 169 3.23 -5.92 -5.19
CA LEU A 169 2.24 -6.79 -4.54
C LEU A 169 0.79 -6.50 -4.93
N LEU A 170 0.48 -5.26 -5.34
CA LEU A 170 -0.86 -4.91 -5.81
C LEU A 170 -1.09 -5.34 -7.26
N VAL A 171 -0.18 -4.97 -8.16
CA VAL A 171 -0.40 -5.00 -9.62
C VAL A 171 0.54 -5.92 -10.40
N GLY A 172 1.49 -6.57 -9.73
CA GLY A 172 2.56 -7.34 -10.35
C GLY A 172 3.78 -6.48 -10.68
N THR A 173 4.80 -7.10 -11.23
CA THR A 173 6.01 -6.45 -11.77
C THR A 173 6.06 -6.60 -13.29
N PHE A 174 7.02 -5.94 -13.94
CA PHE A 174 7.18 -6.07 -15.40
C PHE A 174 7.47 -7.51 -15.83
N ASP A 175 8.27 -8.25 -15.04
CA ASP A 175 8.59 -9.66 -15.30
C ASP A 175 7.48 -10.62 -14.90
N GLN A 176 6.63 -10.25 -13.94
CA GLN A 176 5.57 -11.08 -13.37
C GLN A 176 4.27 -10.27 -13.20
N PRO A 177 3.66 -9.81 -14.31
CA PRO A 177 2.50 -8.90 -14.27
C PRO A 177 1.22 -9.56 -13.73
N ASP A 178 1.14 -10.90 -13.78
CA ASP A 178 0.02 -11.71 -13.32
C ASP A 178 0.07 -12.03 -11.81
N LYS A 179 1.17 -11.73 -11.12
CA LYS A 179 1.40 -12.09 -9.73
C LYS A 179 0.85 -11.11 -8.70
N GLY A 180 0.51 -9.91 -9.10
CA GLY A 180 -0.14 -8.94 -8.22
C GLY A 180 -1.50 -9.43 -7.72
N PHE A 181 -1.88 -9.04 -6.51
CA PHE A 181 -3.15 -9.45 -5.92
C PHE A 181 -4.36 -9.05 -6.79
N PHE A 182 -4.29 -7.90 -7.44
CA PHE A 182 -5.32 -7.33 -8.28
C PHE A 182 -5.08 -7.50 -9.78
N SER A 183 -4.03 -8.20 -10.19
CA SER A 183 -3.70 -8.38 -11.61
C SER A 183 -4.88 -8.93 -12.44
N GLY A 184 -5.67 -9.83 -11.89
CA GLY A 184 -6.86 -10.37 -12.55
C GLY A 184 -8.03 -9.37 -12.76
N MET A 185 -7.90 -8.11 -12.31
CA MET A 185 -8.90 -7.06 -12.58
C MET A 185 -8.72 -6.42 -13.96
N PHE A 186 -7.53 -6.56 -14.57
CA PHE A 186 -7.16 -5.79 -15.77
C PHE A 186 -7.37 -6.55 -17.08
N GLY A 187 -7.89 -7.78 -17.05
CA GLY A 187 -7.97 -8.64 -18.24
C GLY A 187 -6.58 -9.12 -18.70
N GLU A 188 -6.55 -10.11 -19.54
CA GLU A 188 -5.31 -10.51 -20.23
C GLU A 188 -4.94 -9.42 -21.24
N VAL A 189 -3.72 -8.87 -21.11
CA VAL A 189 -3.10 -7.98 -22.10
C VAL A 189 -2.50 -8.82 -23.20
#